data_fdf4ee46582c8decadb440cbfb470c29
#
_entry.id   fdf4ee46582c8decadb440cbfb470c29
#
_cell.length_a   1.000
_cell.length_b   1.000
_cell.length_c   1.000
_cell.angle_alpha   90.00
_cell.angle_beta   90.00
_cell.angle_gamma   90.00
#
_symmetry.space_group_name_H-M   'P 1'
#
loop_
_entity.id
_entity.type
_entity.pdbx_description
1 polymer ?
#
loop_
_entity_poly.entity_id
_entity_poly.type
_entity_poly.pdbx_seq_one_letter_code
_entity_poly.pdbx_strand_id
1 'polypeptide(L)'
;MYQINLAIAGIAVGTVSLPVLSKALKNKNLKKIAAIQNKSFELSLLLSVPASFGLIFASDQIVNALFGYGTFSAIDVEMTAIALKFFGYGVPAFALIKILSNFFFARNNTRTPFYISIFIVFLNISISLSLFSKIGYIIIPIATSISTWVGVIIYLYLLNLKKSLMLD
;
A
#
# COMPACT_ATOMS: atom_id res chain seq x y z
N MET A 1 -9.52 9.95 0.44
CA MET A 1 -9.89 9.13 1.63
C MET A 1 -8.91 8.01 1.91
N TYR A 2 -8.71 7.05 1.01
CA TYR A 2 -7.74 5.96 1.25
C TYR A 2 -6.31 6.45 1.54
N GLN A 3 -5.91 7.62 1.03
CA GLN A 3 -4.60 8.23 1.27
C GLN A 3 -4.35 8.64 2.73
N ILE A 4 -5.38 8.95 3.50
CA ILE A 4 -5.25 9.27 4.94
C ILE A 4 -4.77 8.03 5.69
N ASN A 5 -5.38 6.88 5.42
CA ASN A 5 -4.99 5.60 6.03
C ASN A 5 -3.56 5.19 5.60
N LEU A 6 -3.20 5.45 4.33
CA LEU A 6 -1.85 5.24 3.83
C LEU A 6 -0.83 6.15 4.55
N ALA A 7 -1.18 7.42 4.79
CA ALA A 7 -0.30 8.35 5.49
C ALA A 7 -0.03 7.88 6.92
N ILE A 8 -1.04 7.42 7.64
CA ILE A 8 -0.89 6.96 9.02
C ILE A 8 -0.15 5.62 9.07
N ALA A 9 -0.64 4.60 8.36
CA ALA A 9 -0.11 3.25 8.47
C ALA A 9 1.22 3.04 7.72
N GLY A 10 1.41 3.68 6.57
CA GLY A 10 2.60 3.50 5.73
C GLY A 10 3.67 4.57 5.96
N ILE A 11 3.29 5.85 5.87
CA ILE A 11 4.25 6.96 5.92
C ILE A 11 4.75 7.17 7.35
N ALA A 12 3.86 7.22 8.35
CA ALA A 12 4.26 7.47 9.73
C ALA A 12 5.19 6.36 10.26
N VAL A 13 4.80 5.08 10.07
CA VAL A 13 5.65 3.94 10.45
C VAL A 13 6.95 3.94 9.64
N GLY A 14 6.88 4.21 8.34
CA GLY A 14 8.03 4.24 7.45
C GLY A 14 9.05 5.33 7.79
N THR A 15 8.61 6.55 8.11
CA THR A 15 9.51 7.68 8.46
C THR A 15 10.25 7.44 9.76
N VAL A 16 9.63 6.81 10.75
CA VAL A 16 10.28 6.47 12.02
C VAL A 16 11.22 5.28 11.86
N SER A 17 10.83 4.25 11.10
CA SER A 17 11.62 3.02 10.97
C SER A 17 12.89 3.19 10.12
N LEU A 18 12.87 4.06 9.10
CA LEU A 18 13.99 4.24 8.16
C LEU A 18 15.30 4.66 8.86
N PRO A 19 15.38 5.74 9.67
CA PRO A 19 16.63 6.16 10.31
C PRO A 19 17.11 5.12 11.33
N VAL A 20 16.18 4.50 12.07
CA VAL A 20 16.53 3.49 13.09
C VAL A 20 17.10 2.24 12.42
N LEU A 21 16.50 1.80 11.31
CA LEU A 21 16.98 0.66 10.52
C LEU A 21 18.34 0.96 9.88
N SER A 22 18.53 2.13 9.31
CA SER A 22 19.82 2.55 8.72
C SER A 22 20.94 2.53 9.76
N LYS A 23 20.67 2.99 10.98
CA LYS A 23 21.64 2.94 12.09
C LYS A 23 21.95 1.51 12.53
N ALA A 24 20.93 0.64 12.60
CA ALA A 24 21.10 -0.77 12.94
C ALA A 24 21.92 -1.53 11.88
N LEU A 25 21.70 -1.24 10.60
CA LEU A 25 22.47 -1.78 9.48
C LEU A 25 23.94 -1.34 9.52
N LYS A 26 24.22 -0.06 9.79
CA LYS A 26 25.59 0.45 9.94
C LYS A 26 26.33 -0.25 11.06
N ASN A 27 25.65 -0.55 12.15
CA ASN A 27 26.22 -1.25 13.31
C ASN A 27 26.22 -2.78 13.15
N LYS A 28 25.75 -3.35 12.01
CA LYS A 28 25.66 -4.79 11.73
C LYS A 28 24.93 -5.58 12.82
N ASN A 29 23.97 -4.99 13.51
CA ASN A 29 23.22 -5.62 14.59
C ASN A 29 22.01 -6.38 14.02
N LEU A 30 22.19 -7.65 13.68
CA LEU A 30 21.18 -8.50 13.02
C LEU A 30 19.89 -8.62 13.84
N LYS A 31 20.00 -8.84 15.16
CA LYS A 31 18.83 -8.94 16.06
C LYS A 31 18.00 -7.65 16.04
N LYS A 32 18.67 -6.49 16.07
CA LYS A 32 17.99 -5.20 16.04
C LYS A 32 17.35 -4.93 14.66
N ILE A 33 17.99 -5.35 13.57
CA ILE A 33 17.44 -5.25 12.21
C ILE A 33 16.13 -6.05 12.12
N ALA A 34 16.14 -7.33 12.54
CA ALA A 34 14.95 -8.18 12.55
C ALA A 34 13.83 -7.57 13.40
N ALA A 35 14.13 -7.16 14.62
CA ALA A 35 13.14 -6.54 15.50
C ALA A 35 12.49 -5.27 14.91
N ILE A 36 13.26 -4.42 14.22
CA ILE A 36 12.73 -3.22 13.56
C ILE A 36 11.84 -3.61 12.37
N GLN A 37 12.27 -4.58 11.56
CA GLN A 37 11.48 -5.06 10.42
C GLN A 37 10.15 -5.65 10.89
N ASN A 38 10.17 -6.58 11.85
CA ASN A 38 8.98 -7.21 12.41
C ASN A 38 8.02 -6.17 12.99
N LYS A 39 8.54 -5.25 13.80
CA LYS A 39 7.71 -4.19 14.41
C LYS A 39 7.10 -3.26 13.36
N SER A 40 7.83 -2.95 12.30
CA SER A 40 7.31 -2.12 11.20
C SER A 40 6.18 -2.83 10.45
N PHE A 41 6.30 -4.13 10.19
CA PHE A 41 5.24 -4.94 9.59
C PHE A 41 4.02 -5.02 10.50
N GLU A 42 4.22 -5.38 11.76
CA GLU A 42 3.17 -5.50 12.77
C GLU A 42 2.35 -4.21 12.87
N LEU A 43 3.01 -3.06 13.08
CA LEU A 43 2.34 -1.78 13.19
C LEU A 43 1.62 -1.36 11.90
N SER A 44 2.23 -1.62 10.75
CA SER A 44 1.61 -1.29 9.47
C SER A 44 0.34 -2.10 9.24
N LEU A 45 0.38 -3.40 9.48
CA LEU A 45 -0.78 -4.27 9.33
C LEU A 45 -1.86 -3.97 10.38
N LEU A 46 -1.47 -3.74 11.63
CA LEU A 46 -2.39 -3.39 12.72
C LEU A 46 -3.19 -2.12 12.41
N LEU A 47 -2.60 -1.15 11.73
CA LEU A 47 -3.28 0.10 11.36
C LEU A 47 -4.02 -0.03 10.02
N SER A 48 -3.44 -0.69 9.03
CA SER A 48 -3.99 -0.73 7.68
C SER A 48 -5.13 -1.74 7.52
N VAL A 49 -5.09 -2.86 8.24
CA VAL A 49 -6.13 -3.89 8.12
C VAL A 49 -7.49 -3.42 8.66
N PRO A 50 -7.61 -2.87 9.89
CA PRO A 50 -8.88 -2.31 10.34
C PRO A 50 -9.39 -1.18 9.45
N ALA A 51 -8.48 -0.31 8.97
CA ALA A 51 -8.83 0.76 8.06
C ALA A 51 -9.36 0.24 6.71
N SER A 52 -8.76 -0.83 6.19
CA SER A 52 -9.24 -1.54 5.00
C SER A 52 -10.66 -2.06 5.19
N PHE A 53 -10.92 -2.74 6.30
CA PHE A 53 -12.27 -3.22 6.63
C PHE A 53 -13.28 -2.06 6.75
N GLY A 54 -12.91 -0.96 7.39
CA GLY A 54 -13.74 0.25 7.45
C GLY A 54 -14.11 0.77 6.07
N LEU A 55 -13.16 0.85 5.15
CA LEU A 55 -13.41 1.29 3.77
C LEU A 55 -14.22 0.29 2.96
N ILE A 56 -14.09 -1.01 3.20
CA ILE A 56 -14.83 -2.05 2.47
C ILE A 56 -16.29 -2.09 2.92
N PHE A 57 -16.55 -2.05 4.23
CA PHE A 57 -17.90 -2.24 4.78
C PHE A 57 -18.68 -0.95 4.96
N ALA A 58 -18.00 0.18 5.15
CA ALA A 58 -18.63 1.48 5.41
C ALA A 58 -18.45 2.47 4.24
N SER A 59 -18.06 2.01 3.03
CA SER A 59 -17.82 2.89 1.87
C SER A 59 -19.02 3.78 1.53
N ASP A 60 -20.23 3.21 1.53
CA ASP A 60 -21.45 3.95 1.20
C ASP A 60 -21.75 5.03 2.25
N GLN A 61 -21.67 4.68 3.54
CA GLN A 61 -21.89 5.62 4.63
C GLN A 61 -20.84 6.74 4.63
N ILE A 62 -19.57 6.39 4.39
CA ILE A 62 -18.47 7.35 4.34
C ILE A 62 -18.65 8.34 3.18
N VAL A 63 -18.96 7.83 1.98
CA VAL A 63 -19.15 8.70 0.80
C VAL A 63 -20.39 9.55 0.95
N ASN A 64 -21.49 8.96 1.41
CA ASN A 64 -22.74 9.72 1.62
C ASN A 64 -22.60 10.81 2.68
N ALA A 65 -21.95 10.52 3.81
CA ALA A 65 -21.72 11.50 4.87
C ALA A 65 -20.83 12.67 4.45
N LEU A 66 -19.92 12.47 3.52
CA LEU A 66 -18.94 13.48 3.11
C LEU A 66 -19.31 14.23 1.82
N PHE A 67 -20.03 13.58 0.93
CA PHE A 67 -20.35 14.10 -0.40
C PHE A 67 -21.83 14.02 -0.77
N GLY A 68 -22.69 13.32 0.00
CA GLY A 68 -24.10 13.09 -0.29
C GLY A 68 -25.00 14.31 -0.12
N TYR A 69 -24.52 15.52 -0.53
CA TYR A 69 -25.27 16.79 -0.49
C TYR A 69 -24.97 17.66 -1.68
N GLY A 70 -25.81 18.67 -1.90
CA GLY A 70 -25.67 19.61 -3.01
C GLY A 70 -26.01 18.97 -4.37
N THR A 71 -25.14 19.11 -5.33
CA THR A 71 -25.31 18.59 -6.69
C THR A 71 -24.87 17.13 -6.87
N PHE A 72 -24.32 16.51 -5.84
CA PHE A 72 -23.84 15.13 -5.88
C PHE A 72 -25.03 14.17 -5.76
N SER A 73 -25.34 13.46 -6.83
CA SER A 73 -26.51 12.59 -6.88
C SER A 73 -26.32 11.28 -6.12
N ALA A 74 -27.42 10.58 -5.84
CA ALA A 74 -27.34 9.24 -5.22
C ALA A 74 -26.55 8.25 -6.08
N ILE A 75 -26.59 8.39 -7.41
CA ILE A 75 -25.80 7.54 -8.33
C ILE A 75 -24.31 7.85 -8.19
N ASP A 76 -23.94 9.12 -8.04
CA ASP A 76 -22.54 9.52 -7.84
C ASP A 76 -21.99 9.00 -6.51
N VAL A 77 -22.84 8.99 -5.45
CA VAL A 77 -22.51 8.40 -4.15
C VAL A 77 -22.21 6.91 -4.33
N GLU A 78 -23.11 6.16 -4.95
CA GLU A 78 -22.96 4.72 -5.16
C GLU A 78 -21.70 4.41 -5.98
N MET A 79 -21.51 5.10 -7.10
CA MET A 79 -20.34 4.91 -7.96
C MET A 79 -19.03 5.18 -7.22
N THR A 80 -18.98 6.24 -6.43
CA THR A 80 -17.80 6.61 -5.65
C THR A 80 -17.54 5.63 -4.52
N ALA A 81 -18.60 5.14 -3.87
CA ALA A 81 -18.50 4.15 -2.81
C ALA A 81 -17.95 2.81 -3.31
N ILE A 82 -18.42 2.36 -4.48
CA ILE A 82 -17.88 1.16 -5.14
C ILE A 82 -16.37 1.33 -5.41
N ALA A 83 -15.96 2.45 -5.96
CA ALA A 83 -14.55 2.72 -6.20
C ALA A 83 -13.73 2.73 -4.88
N LEU A 84 -14.26 3.37 -3.82
CA LEU A 84 -13.64 3.42 -2.50
C LEU A 84 -13.49 2.03 -1.89
N LYS A 85 -14.50 1.17 -2.03
CA LYS A 85 -14.49 -0.22 -1.59
C LYS A 85 -13.35 -1.01 -2.23
N PHE A 86 -13.17 -0.88 -3.55
CA PHE A 86 -12.07 -1.55 -4.25
C PHE A 86 -10.69 -1.01 -3.88
N PHE A 87 -10.55 0.29 -3.61
CA PHE A 87 -9.33 0.84 -3.01
C PHE A 87 -9.08 0.29 -1.61
N GLY A 88 -10.13 0.03 -0.83
CA GLY A 88 -10.05 -0.59 0.49
C GLY A 88 -9.24 -1.89 0.48
N TYR A 89 -9.44 -2.76 -0.51
CA TYR A 89 -8.65 -4.00 -0.67
C TYR A 89 -7.16 -3.75 -0.92
N GLY A 90 -6.79 -2.60 -1.46
CA GLY A 90 -5.41 -2.20 -1.71
C GLY A 90 -4.71 -1.56 -0.51
N VAL A 91 -5.44 -1.07 0.50
CA VAL A 91 -4.87 -0.30 1.61
C VAL A 91 -3.73 -1.01 2.35
N PRO A 92 -3.83 -2.29 2.74
CA PRO A 92 -2.71 -2.98 3.36
C PRO A 92 -1.50 -3.10 2.42
N ALA A 93 -1.73 -3.35 1.14
CA ALA A 93 -0.65 -3.44 0.16
C ALA A 93 0.06 -2.10 -0.03
N PHE A 94 -0.67 -0.97 -0.08
CA PHE A 94 -0.08 0.36 -0.15
C PHE A 94 0.80 0.67 1.06
N ALA A 95 0.34 0.30 2.27
CA ALA A 95 1.11 0.48 3.50
C ALA A 95 2.39 -0.39 3.49
N LEU A 96 2.27 -1.65 3.10
CA LEU A 96 3.40 -2.58 3.01
C LEU A 96 4.45 -2.14 1.99
N ILE A 97 4.07 -1.66 0.80
CA ILE A 97 5.03 -1.16 -0.20
C ILE A 97 5.89 -0.03 0.38
N LYS A 98 5.31 0.88 1.16
CA LYS A 98 6.06 1.96 1.80
C LYS A 98 7.13 1.45 2.75
N ILE A 99 6.81 0.46 3.57
CA ILE A 99 7.76 -0.14 4.50
C ILE A 99 8.82 -0.96 3.78
N LEU A 100 8.40 -1.79 2.82
CA LEU A 100 9.31 -2.62 2.04
C LEU A 100 10.31 -1.78 1.23
N SER A 101 9.86 -0.68 0.63
CA SER A 101 10.75 0.25 -0.06
C SER A 101 11.77 0.88 0.88
N ASN A 102 11.37 1.22 2.12
CA ASN A 102 12.28 1.76 3.13
C ASN A 102 13.38 0.76 3.53
N PHE A 103 13.11 -0.55 3.49
CA PHE A 103 14.14 -1.54 3.75
C PHE A 103 15.24 -1.56 2.67
N PHE A 104 14.90 -1.22 1.43
CA PHE A 104 15.88 -0.99 0.36
C PHE A 104 16.61 0.35 0.54
N PHE A 105 15.88 1.42 0.83
CA PHE A 105 16.48 2.75 1.05
C PHE A 105 17.47 2.76 2.21
N ALA A 106 17.15 2.06 3.31
CA ALA A 106 18.06 1.93 4.45
C ALA A 106 19.40 1.26 4.07
N ARG A 107 19.42 0.49 2.98
CA ARG A 107 20.61 -0.17 2.40
C ARG A 107 21.25 0.63 1.26
N ASN A 108 20.90 1.91 1.11
CA ASN A 108 21.33 2.77 -0.01
C ASN A 108 20.98 2.23 -1.40
N ASN A 109 19.98 1.35 -1.49
CA ASN A 109 19.50 0.79 -2.74
C ASN A 109 18.23 1.49 -3.19
N THR A 110 18.35 2.51 -3.99
CA THR A 110 17.22 3.26 -4.57
C THR A 110 16.79 2.69 -5.93
N ARG A 111 17.68 1.96 -6.60
CA ARG A 111 17.42 1.43 -7.96
C ARG A 111 16.32 0.36 -7.96
N THR A 112 16.37 -0.59 -7.01
CA THR A 112 15.38 -1.67 -6.95
C THR A 112 13.96 -1.14 -6.75
N PRO A 113 13.66 -0.27 -5.74
CA PRO A 113 12.33 0.33 -5.61
C PRO A 113 11.87 1.11 -6.85
N PHE A 114 12.78 1.80 -7.53
CA PHE A 114 12.47 2.53 -8.75
C PHE A 114 11.96 1.60 -9.87
N TYR A 115 12.68 0.51 -10.17
CA TYR A 115 12.24 -0.45 -11.19
C TYR A 115 10.94 -1.16 -10.83
N ILE A 116 10.74 -1.51 -9.55
CA ILE A 116 9.48 -2.11 -9.09
C ILE A 116 8.33 -1.12 -9.28
N SER A 117 8.53 0.17 -8.96
CA SER A 117 7.50 1.20 -9.14
C SER A 117 7.12 1.37 -10.61
N ILE A 118 8.08 1.39 -11.52
CA ILE A 118 7.81 1.43 -12.97
C ILE A 118 7.00 0.20 -13.39
N PHE A 119 7.37 -0.99 -12.93
CA PHE A 119 6.66 -2.22 -13.25
C PHE A 119 5.22 -2.19 -12.75
N ILE A 120 4.98 -1.73 -11.50
CA ILE A 120 3.64 -1.59 -10.91
C ILE A 120 2.78 -0.64 -11.77
N VAL A 121 3.33 0.52 -12.16
CA VAL A 121 2.62 1.50 -12.99
C VAL A 121 2.29 0.91 -14.36
N PHE A 122 3.25 0.25 -15.00
CA PHE A 122 3.02 -0.40 -16.29
C PHE A 122 1.94 -1.47 -16.20
N LEU A 123 1.99 -2.33 -15.17
CA LEU A 123 0.99 -3.36 -14.92
C LEU A 123 -0.40 -2.75 -14.69
N ASN A 124 -0.49 -1.68 -13.88
CA ASN A 124 -1.73 -0.95 -13.62
C ASN A 124 -2.35 -0.41 -14.91
N ILE A 125 -1.55 0.27 -15.73
CA ILE A 125 -2.00 0.83 -17.01
C ILE A 125 -2.46 -0.29 -17.95
N SER A 126 -1.69 -1.38 -18.04
CA SER A 126 -2.03 -2.52 -18.92
C SER A 126 -3.36 -3.17 -18.54
N ILE A 127 -3.59 -3.43 -17.24
CA ILE A 127 -4.86 -3.98 -16.75
C ILE A 127 -6.00 -2.99 -16.99
N SER A 128 -5.79 -1.71 -16.66
CA SER A 128 -6.81 -0.68 -16.82
C SER A 128 -7.26 -0.54 -18.27
N LEU A 129 -6.32 -0.42 -19.21
CA LEU A 129 -6.65 -0.26 -20.63
C LEU A 129 -7.32 -1.51 -21.22
N SER A 130 -6.84 -2.71 -20.86
CA SER A 130 -7.37 -3.97 -21.41
C SER A 130 -8.82 -4.24 -20.99
N LEU A 131 -9.23 -3.80 -19.82
CA LEU A 131 -10.54 -4.12 -19.23
C LEU A 131 -11.48 -2.90 -19.14
N PHE A 132 -11.01 -1.71 -19.48
CA PHE A 132 -11.82 -0.48 -19.39
C PHE A 132 -13.09 -0.55 -20.23
N SER A 133 -13.00 -1.10 -21.44
CA SER A 133 -14.17 -1.26 -22.35
C SER A 133 -15.22 -2.23 -21.84
N LYS A 134 -14.86 -3.16 -20.92
CA LYS A 134 -15.76 -4.18 -20.38
C LYS A 134 -16.35 -3.80 -19.03
N ILE A 135 -15.56 -3.16 -18.16
CA ILE A 135 -15.90 -2.93 -16.74
C ILE A 135 -16.11 -1.43 -16.45
N GLY A 136 -15.66 -0.56 -17.36
CA GLY A 136 -15.75 0.89 -17.18
C GLY A 136 -14.75 1.39 -16.12
N TYR A 137 -15.10 2.51 -15.45
CA TYR A 137 -14.21 3.22 -14.51
C TYR A 137 -13.82 2.40 -13.27
N ILE A 138 -14.62 1.41 -12.88
CA ILE A 138 -14.35 0.56 -11.69
C ILE A 138 -13.07 -0.25 -11.85
N ILE A 139 -12.63 -0.48 -13.09
CA ILE A 139 -11.36 -1.19 -13.34
C ILE A 139 -10.14 -0.44 -12.76
N ILE A 140 -10.18 0.88 -12.67
CA ILE A 140 -9.05 1.70 -12.19
C ILE A 140 -8.68 1.35 -10.75
N PRO A 141 -9.60 1.42 -9.75
CA PRO A 141 -9.28 1.01 -8.38
C PRO A 141 -8.96 -0.50 -8.26
N ILE A 142 -9.58 -1.35 -9.05
CA ILE A 142 -9.26 -2.79 -9.08
C ILE A 142 -7.83 -3.01 -9.57
N ALA A 143 -7.47 -2.45 -10.72
CA ALA A 143 -6.12 -2.56 -11.29
C ALA A 143 -5.07 -2.01 -10.34
N THR A 144 -5.36 -0.89 -9.67
CA THR A 144 -4.46 -0.28 -8.68
C THR A 144 -4.24 -1.22 -7.48
N SER A 145 -5.28 -1.82 -6.95
CA SER A 145 -5.16 -2.77 -5.85
C SER A 145 -4.38 -4.02 -6.24
N ILE A 146 -4.70 -4.62 -7.40
CA ILE A 146 -4.01 -5.81 -7.90
C ILE A 146 -2.53 -5.53 -8.16
N SER A 147 -2.21 -4.47 -8.91
CA SER A 147 -0.82 -4.13 -9.24
C SER A 147 0.02 -3.83 -7.99
N THR A 148 -0.59 -3.24 -6.97
CA THR A 148 0.06 -2.97 -5.69
C THR A 148 0.36 -4.27 -4.93
N TRP A 149 -0.57 -5.21 -4.87
CA TRP A 149 -0.33 -6.52 -4.27
C TRP A 149 0.77 -7.30 -4.99
N VAL A 150 0.79 -7.28 -6.32
CA VAL A 150 1.89 -7.85 -7.11
C VAL A 150 3.21 -7.18 -6.73
N GLY A 151 3.23 -5.86 -6.56
CA GLY A 151 4.40 -5.13 -6.09
C GLY A 151 4.89 -5.61 -4.72
N VAL A 152 3.99 -5.83 -3.75
CA VAL A 152 4.34 -6.39 -2.43
C VAL A 152 5.02 -7.75 -2.58
N ILE A 153 4.46 -8.63 -3.41
CA ILE A 153 5.04 -9.97 -3.64
C ILE A 153 6.45 -9.86 -4.23
N ILE A 154 6.66 -8.98 -5.21
CA ILE A 154 7.98 -8.74 -5.81
C ILE A 154 8.98 -8.23 -4.77
N TYR A 155 8.58 -7.27 -3.94
CA TYR A 155 9.42 -6.75 -2.86
C TYR A 155 9.84 -7.84 -1.88
N LEU A 156 8.89 -8.66 -1.41
CA LEU A 156 9.14 -9.76 -0.48
C LEU A 156 10.08 -10.80 -1.11
N TYR A 157 9.84 -11.18 -2.35
CA TYR A 157 10.68 -12.12 -3.08
C TYR A 157 12.13 -11.63 -3.20
N LEU A 158 12.33 -10.37 -3.60
CA LEU A 158 13.67 -9.79 -3.74
C LEU A 158 14.39 -9.60 -2.40
N LEU A 159 13.67 -9.28 -1.33
CA LEU A 159 14.25 -9.20 0.02
C LEU A 159 14.66 -10.56 0.53
N ASN A 160 13.88 -11.60 0.25
CA ASN A 160 14.20 -12.98 0.62
C ASN A 160 15.42 -13.48 -0.15
N LEU A 161 15.47 -13.31 -1.48
CA LEU A 161 16.62 -13.68 -2.31
C LEU A 161 17.94 -13.04 -1.82
N LYS A 162 17.88 -11.78 -1.39
CA LYS A 162 19.06 -11.07 -0.87
C LYS A 162 19.37 -11.39 0.58
N LYS A 163 18.70 -12.36 1.20
CA LYS A 163 18.78 -12.66 2.65
C LYS A 163 18.69 -11.38 3.50
N SER A 164 17.90 -10.43 3.03
CA SER A 164 17.77 -9.09 3.61
C SER A 164 16.53 -8.97 4.48
N LEU A 165 15.60 -9.90 4.35
CA LEU A 165 14.41 -10.01 5.18
C LEU A 165 14.76 -10.92 6.35
N MET A 166 14.61 -10.41 7.56
CA MET A 166 14.85 -11.11 8.81
C MET A 166 13.57 -11.04 9.63
N LEU A 167 12.51 -11.70 9.14
CA LEU A 167 11.26 -11.88 9.87
C LEU A 167 11.36 -13.19 10.66
N ASP A 168 10.90 -13.17 11.90
CA ASP A 168 10.69 -14.34 12.75
C ASP A 168 9.28 -14.87 12.56
#